data_42da294cce66310d1c7d1eae1b39544b
#
_entry.id   42da294cce66310d1c7d1eae1b39544b
#
_cell.length_a   1.000
_cell.length_b   1.000
_cell.length_c   1.000
_cell.angle_alpha   90.00
_cell.angle_beta   90.00
_cell.angle_gamma   90.00
#
_symmetry.space_group_name_H-M   'P 1'
#
loop_
_entity.id
_entity.type
_entity.pdbx_description
1 polymer ?
#
loop_
_entity_poly.entity_id
_entity_poly.type
_entity_poly.pdbx_seq_one_letter_code
_entity_poly.pdbx_strand_id
1 'polypeptide(L)'
;AESDDDMHFCEEFCKRLGVELRVLEADVASMQQKHESLEECARRVRYDFFAEVSDGKKLATAHNSNDCAETVLLNLMRGTGLKGLCGVPPVRGNIIRPLIFCTREEVEEYCRSRGLSWVTDKTNLSTDYTRNKIRHIILPEMLKINGSLFSTMNRMEQSLREDSDFLDDMARQALSELSLIHI
;
A
#
# COMPACT_ATOMS: atom_id res chain seq x y z
N ALA A 1 -19.83 -15.61 3.89
CA ALA A 1 -20.84 -14.86 3.11
C ALA A 1 -20.19 -13.84 2.17
N GLU A 2 -19.78 -12.64 2.60
CA GLU A 2 -19.19 -11.63 1.69
C GLU A 2 -17.78 -12.03 1.24
N SER A 3 -16.95 -12.54 2.15
CA SER A 3 -15.61 -13.06 1.84
C SER A 3 -15.65 -14.25 0.87
N ASP A 4 -16.70 -15.05 0.92
CA ASP A 4 -16.87 -16.20 0.02
C ASP A 4 -17.24 -15.75 -1.38
N ASP A 5 -18.05 -14.69 -1.50
CA ASP A 5 -18.43 -14.09 -2.79
C ASP A 5 -17.20 -13.45 -3.48
N ASP A 6 -16.34 -12.76 -2.69
CA ASP A 6 -15.09 -12.17 -3.17
C ASP A 6 -14.09 -13.24 -3.61
N MET A 7 -13.98 -14.33 -2.85
CA MET A 7 -13.15 -15.49 -3.20
C MET A 7 -13.62 -16.12 -4.51
N HIS A 8 -14.92 -16.40 -4.63
CA HIS A 8 -15.50 -16.98 -5.85
C HIS A 8 -15.29 -16.10 -7.08
N PHE A 9 -15.43 -14.77 -6.93
CA PHE A 9 -15.11 -13.83 -8.01
C PHE A 9 -13.64 -13.95 -8.44
N CYS A 10 -12.70 -14.05 -7.50
CA CYS A 10 -11.27 -14.21 -7.80
C CYS A 10 -10.99 -15.55 -8.50
N GLU A 11 -11.64 -16.64 -8.07
CA GLU A 11 -11.50 -17.96 -8.67
C GLU A 11 -11.96 -17.97 -10.14
N GLU A 12 -13.14 -17.43 -10.42
CA GLU A 12 -13.67 -17.32 -11.78
C GLU A 12 -12.81 -16.43 -12.66
N PHE A 13 -12.33 -15.31 -12.10
CA PHE A 13 -11.48 -14.37 -12.82
C PHE A 13 -10.14 -15.00 -13.19
N CYS A 14 -9.46 -15.65 -12.25
CA CYS A 14 -8.19 -16.33 -12.48
C CYS A 14 -8.35 -17.49 -13.47
N LYS A 15 -9.42 -18.27 -13.35
CA LYS A 15 -9.74 -19.36 -14.29
C LYS A 15 -9.93 -18.84 -15.72
N ARG A 16 -10.63 -17.72 -15.87
CA ARG A 16 -10.85 -17.09 -17.19
C ARG A 16 -9.56 -16.61 -17.83
N LEU A 17 -8.61 -16.12 -17.01
CA LEU A 17 -7.30 -15.63 -17.46
C LEU A 17 -6.26 -16.75 -17.61
N GLY A 18 -6.54 -17.97 -17.16
CA GLY A 18 -5.57 -19.06 -17.14
C GLY A 18 -4.41 -18.84 -16.15
N VAL A 19 -4.65 -18.09 -15.06
CA VAL A 19 -3.66 -17.76 -14.03
C VAL A 19 -3.90 -18.62 -12.79
N GLU A 20 -2.83 -19.13 -12.18
CA GLU A 20 -2.89 -19.88 -10.94
C GLU A 20 -3.36 -18.97 -9.80
N LEU A 21 -4.33 -19.40 -9.01
CA LEU A 21 -4.77 -18.75 -7.80
C LEU A 21 -4.22 -19.49 -6.58
N ARG A 22 -3.68 -18.77 -5.62
CA ARG A 22 -3.32 -19.25 -4.29
C ARG A 22 -4.20 -18.54 -3.25
N VAL A 23 -4.87 -19.30 -2.42
CA VAL A 23 -5.79 -18.80 -1.39
C VAL A 23 -5.25 -19.18 -0.01
N LEU A 24 -5.32 -18.24 0.92
CA LEU A 24 -5.10 -18.48 2.35
C LEU A 24 -6.39 -18.15 3.09
N GLU A 25 -6.96 -19.13 3.77
CA GLU A 25 -8.00 -18.93 4.76
C GLU A 25 -7.36 -18.87 6.15
N ALA A 26 -7.57 -17.78 6.88
CA ALA A 26 -6.97 -17.58 8.18
C ALA A 26 -7.95 -16.93 9.17
N ASP A 27 -8.07 -17.51 10.36
CA ASP A 27 -8.70 -16.85 11.50
C ASP A 27 -7.73 -15.88 12.15
N VAL A 28 -7.74 -14.63 11.62
CA VAL A 28 -6.82 -13.58 12.05
C VAL A 28 -6.97 -13.27 13.55
N ALA A 29 -8.18 -13.38 14.10
CA ALA A 29 -8.41 -13.09 15.51
C ALA A 29 -7.69 -14.10 16.42
N SER A 30 -7.67 -15.37 16.04
CA SER A 30 -6.96 -16.43 16.79
C SER A 30 -5.42 -16.33 16.66
N MET A 31 -4.94 -15.68 15.60
CA MET A 31 -3.50 -15.52 15.32
C MET A 31 -2.89 -14.25 15.89
N GLN A 32 -3.69 -13.41 16.56
CA GLN A 32 -3.26 -12.11 17.10
C GLN A 32 -2.25 -12.29 18.24
N GLN A 33 -1.13 -11.56 18.16
CA GLN A 33 -0.10 -11.57 19.19
C GLN A 33 -0.39 -10.52 20.27
N LYS A 34 0.27 -10.67 21.42
CA LYS A 34 0.13 -9.72 22.53
C LYS A 34 0.59 -8.33 22.10
N HIS A 35 -0.26 -7.32 22.30
CA HIS A 35 -0.06 -5.91 21.92
C HIS A 35 -0.12 -5.64 20.40
N GLU A 36 -0.54 -6.60 19.60
CA GLU A 36 -0.77 -6.43 18.16
C GLU A 36 -2.24 -6.06 17.91
N SER A 37 -2.52 -5.07 17.10
CA SER A 37 -3.89 -4.79 16.64
C SER A 37 -4.35 -5.85 15.63
N LEU A 38 -5.66 -5.99 15.44
CA LEU A 38 -6.21 -6.93 14.45
C LEU A 38 -5.74 -6.60 13.03
N GLU A 39 -5.61 -5.30 12.70
CA GLU A 39 -5.11 -4.83 11.40
C GLU A 39 -3.63 -5.20 11.21
N GLU A 40 -2.79 -5.03 12.22
CA GLU A 40 -1.38 -5.43 12.19
C GLU A 40 -1.24 -6.94 12.03
N CYS A 41 -2.03 -7.73 12.77
CA CYS A 41 -2.08 -9.18 12.63
C CYS A 41 -2.47 -9.59 11.21
N ALA A 42 -3.56 -9.07 10.67
CA ALA A 42 -4.00 -9.35 9.31
C ALA A 42 -2.93 -8.99 8.27
N ARG A 43 -2.24 -7.86 8.50
CA ARG A 43 -1.12 -7.46 7.65
C ARG A 43 0.05 -8.43 7.74
N ARG A 44 0.46 -8.83 8.93
CA ARG A 44 1.55 -9.80 9.14
C ARG A 44 1.23 -11.13 8.46
N VAL A 45 0.07 -11.73 8.74
CA VAL A 45 -0.36 -13.00 8.14
C VAL A 45 -0.36 -12.93 6.61
N ARG A 46 -0.84 -11.82 6.04
CA ARG A 46 -0.82 -11.61 4.59
C ARG A 46 0.59 -11.55 4.02
N TYR A 47 1.52 -10.85 4.68
CA TYR A 47 2.89 -10.74 4.18
C TYR A 47 3.69 -12.02 4.36
N ASP A 48 3.42 -12.80 5.42
CA ASP A 48 4.00 -14.13 5.63
C ASP A 48 3.57 -15.07 4.50
N PHE A 49 2.28 -15.09 4.17
CA PHE A 49 1.77 -15.84 3.02
C PHE A 49 2.38 -15.38 1.69
N PHE A 50 2.52 -14.10 1.47
CA PHE A 50 3.16 -13.57 0.27
C PHE A 50 4.62 -14.01 0.16
N ALA A 51 5.36 -14.04 1.27
CA ALA A 51 6.74 -14.51 1.29
C ALA A 51 6.83 -16.00 0.93
N GLU A 52 5.90 -16.82 1.46
CA GLU A 52 5.82 -18.25 1.18
C GLU A 52 5.51 -18.51 -0.31
N VAL A 53 4.47 -17.88 -0.86
CA VAL A 53 4.02 -18.19 -2.23
C VAL A 53 4.86 -17.52 -3.32
N SER A 54 5.60 -16.45 -2.99
CA SER A 54 6.41 -15.74 -3.98
C SER A 54 7.68 -16.47 -4.38
N ASP A 55 8.19 -17.38 -3.53
CA ASP A 55 9.39 -18.17 -3.79
C ASP A 55 10.56 -17.32 -4.35
N GLY A 56 10.82 -16.18 -3.73
CA GLY A 56 11.85 -15.21 -4.16
C GLY A 56 11.52 -14.42 -5.42
N LYS A 57 10.38 -14.63 -6.06
CA LYS A 57 9.92 -13.85 -7.22
C LYS A 57 9.44 -12.46 -6.79
N LYS A 58 9.28 -11.56 -7.77
CA LYS A 58 8.70 -10.25 -7.52
C LYS A 58 7.19 -10.38 -7.24
N LEU A 59 6.76 -9.73 -6.17
CA LEU A 59 5.38 -9.61 -5.75
C LEU A 59 4.83 -8.25 -6.19
N ALA A 60 3.81 -8.23 -7.04
CA ALA A 60 3.12 -7.00 -7.40
C ALA A 60 1.91 -6.77 -6.49
N THR A 61 1.79 -5.56 -5.92
CA THR A 61 0.61 -5.16 -5.15
C THR A 61 -0.09 -3.98 -5.82
N ALA A 62 -1.42 -3.90 -5.69
CA ALA A 62 -2.26 -2.91 -6.35
C ALA A 62 -2.39 -1.57 -5.59
N HIS A 63 -1.37 -1.18 -4.80
CA HIS A 63 -1.36 0.14 -4.18
C HIS A 63 -1.34 1.23 -5.26
N ASN A 64 -2.10 2.30 -5.04
CA ASN A 64 -2.31 3.42 -5.97
C ASN A 64 -2.01 4.77 -5.29
N SER A 65 -2.18 5.89 -6.01
CA SER A 65 -1.92 7.24 -5.50
C SER A 65 -2.80 7.61 -4.30
N ASN A 66 -4.04 7.11 -4.26
CA ASN A 66 -4.94 7.36 -3.12
C ASN A 66 -4.39 6.71 -1.86
N ASP A 67 -3.85 5.46 -1.95
CA ASP A 67 -3.22 4.77 -0.82
C ASP A 67 -1.96 5.50 -0.32
N CYS A 68 -1.18 6.10 -1.24
CA CYS A 68 -0.04 6.95 -0.88
C CYS A 68 -0.49 8.18 -0.09
N ALA A 69 -1.47 8.92 -0.62
CA ALA A 69 -2.00 10.10 0.04
C ALA A 69 -2.57 9.80 1.44
N GLU A 70 -3.32 8.69 1.57
CA GLU A 70 -3.80 8.21 2.87
C GLU A 70 -2.64 7.94 3.85
N THR A 71 -1.59 7.29 3.36
CA THR A 71 -0.43 6.92 4.18
C THR A 71 0.36 8.16 4.63
N VAL A 72 0.59 9.12 3.72
CA VAL A 72 1.28 10.38 4.05
C VAL A 72 0.49 11.17 5.10
N LEU A 73 -0.82 11.34 4.91
CA LEU A 73 -1.67 12.05 5.86
C LEU A 73 -1.73 11.35 7.22
N LEU A 74 -1.84 10.03 7.24
CA LEU A 74 -1.84 9.25 8.47
C LEU A 74 -0.51 9.41 9.23
N ASN A 75 0.62 9.35 8.53
CA ASN A 75 1.94 9.54 9.10
C ASN A 75 2.13 10.96 9.62
N LEU A 76 1.68 11.98 8.85
CA LEU A 76 1.73 13.39 9.26
C LEU A 76 0.97 13.61 10.57
N MET A 77 -0.25 13.06 10.70
CA MET A 77 -1.05 13.18 11.93
C MET A 77 -0.43 12.48 13.14
N ARG A 78 0.36 11.43 12.91
CA ARG A 78 1.05 10.70 13.98
C ARG A 78 2.38 11.35 14.38
N GLY A 79 2.82 12.37 13.66
CA GLY A 79 4.15 12.98 13.81
C GLY A 79 5.21 12.08 13.18
N THR A 80 5.72 12.47 12.02
CA THR A 80 6.71 11.69 11.29
C THR A 80 7.87 12.56 10.83
N GLY A 81 9.05 11.96 10.64
CA GLY A 81 10.16 12.56 9.91
C GLY A 81 10.05 12.35 8.41
N LEU A 82 11.11 12.67 7.68
CA LEU A 82 11.21 12.63 6.23
C LEU A 82 10.74 11.29 5.63
N LYS A 83 11.19 10.16 6.17
CA LYS A 83 10.85 8.82 5.67
C LYS A 83 9.34 8.52 5.64
N GLY A 84 8.59 9.00 6.64
CA GLY A 84 7.14 8.79 6.64
C GLY A 84 6.38 9.68 5.66
N LEU A 85 6.94 10.83 5.29
CA LEU A 85 6.39 11.72 4.27
C LEU A 85 6.68 11.25 2.83
N CYS A 86 7.64 10.35 2.64
CA CYS A 86 7.91 9.72 1.35
C CYS A 86 6.79 8.77 0.86
N GLY A 87 5.75 8.58 1.66
CA GLY A 87 4.61 7.74 1.31
C GLY A 87 4.98 6.25 1.14
N VAL A 88 4.30 5.58 0.23
CA VAL A 88 4.53 4.16 -0.07
C VAL A 88 5.54 4.04 -1.23
N PRO A 89 6.70 3.40 -1.04
CA PRO A 89 7.71 3.31 -2.10
C PRO A 89 7.23 2.43 -3.27
N PRO A 90 7.56 2.78 -4.54
CA PRO A 90 7.23 1.96 -5.71
C PRO A 90 7.82 0.55 -5.65
N VAL A 91 9.01 0.43 -5.06
CA VAL A 91 9.73 -0.83 -4.88
C VAL A 91 10.23 -0.93 -3.44
N ARG A 92 10.05 -2.10 -2.82
CA ARG A 92 10.58 -2.42 -1.49
C ARG A 92 10.98 -3.90 -1.45
N GLY A 93 12.28 -4.18 -1.56
CA GLY A 93 12.77 -5.56 -1.68
C GLY A 93 12.21 -6.23 -2.95
N ASN A 94 11.51 -7.35 -2.79
CA ASN A 94 10.85 -8.04 -3.89
C ASN A 94 9.44 -7.53 -4.22
N ILE A 95 8.91 -6.58 -3.42
CA ILE A 95 7.57 -6.02 -3.64
C ILE A 95 7.66 -4.85 -4.61
N ILE A 96 6.85 -4.89 -5.67
CA ILE A 96 6.67 -3.82 -6.65
C ILE A 96 5.22 -3.31 -6.62
N ARG A 97 5.02 -2.05 -7.00
CA ARG A 97 3.69 -1.40 -7.01
C ARG A 97 3.47 -0.69 -8.33
N PRO A 98 3.07 -1.44 -9.36
CA PRO A 98 2.96 -0.89 -10.73
C PRO A 98 1.95 0.25 -10.86
N LEU A 99 0.91 0.29 -10.00
CA LEU A 99 -0.16 1.27 -10.05
C LEU A 99 0.04 2.47 -9.11
N ILE A 100 1.23 2.60 -8.49
CA ILE A 100 1.45 3.56 -7.40
C ILE A 100 1.23 5.02 -7.80
N PHE A 101 1.41 5.34 -9.08
CA PHE A 101 1.22 6.68 -9.64
C PHE A 101 -0.14 6.89 -10.32
N CYS A 102 -0.97 5.85 -10.38
CA CYS A 102 -2.33 5.94 -10.91
C CYS A 102 -3.30 6.29 -9.79
N THR A 103 -4.30 7.10 -10.08
CA THR A 103 -5.43 7.31 -9.15
C THR A 103 -6.39 6.11 -9.22
N ARG A 104 -7.24 5.99 -8.20
CA ARG A 104 -8.28 4.97 -8.19
C ARG A 104 -9.25 5.15 -9.35
N GLU A 105 -9.61 6.39 -9.66
CA GLU A 105 -10.50 6.76 -10.76
C GLU A 105 -9.93 6.32 -12.11
N GLU A 106 -8.63 6.53 -12.34
CA GLU A 106 -7.94 6.08 -13.56
C GLU A 106 -7.94 4.55 -13.70
N VAL A 107 -7.72 3.82 -12.59
CA VAL A 107 -7.78 2.36 -12.58
C VAL A 107 -9.21 1.86 -12.87
N GLU A 108 -10.22 2.45 -12.26
CA GLU A 108 -11.62 2.09 -12.50
C GLU A 108 -12.05 2.43 -13.93
N GLU A 109 -11.60 3.56 -14.49
CA GLU A 109 -11.86 3.92 -15.88
C GLU A 109 -11.22 2.93 -16.85
N TYR A 110 -9.97 2.50 -16.58
CA TYR A 110 -9.34 1.45 -17.36
C TYR A 110 -10.14 0.14 -17.31
N CYS A 111 -10.58 -0.28 -16.12
CA CYS A 111 -11.42 -1.48 -15.98
C CYS A 111 -12.72 -1.35 -16.79
N ARG A 112 -13.42 -0.22 -16.72
CA ARG A 112 -14.63 0.04 -17.51
C ARG A 112 -14.35 -0.02 -19.00
N SER A 113 -13.28 0.61 -19.47
CA SER A 113 -12.91 0.62 -20.89
C SER A 113 -12.58 -0.76 -21.46
N ARG A 114 -12.15 -1.69 -20.57
CA ARG A 114 -11.83 -3.08 -20.91
C ARG A 114 -12.97 -4.07 -20.61
N GLY A 115 -14.12 -3.60 -20.14
CA GLY A 115 -15.24 -4.47 -19.75
C GLY A 115 -14.90 -5.40 -18.58
N LEU A 116 -13.95 -4.99 -17.72
CA LEU A 116 -13.59 -5.74 -16.53
C LEU A 116 -14.53 -5.36 -15.38
N SER A 117 -15.04 -6.36 -14.68
CA SER A 117 -15.76 -6.17 -13.43
C SER A 117 -14.79 -6.17 -12.26
N TRP A 118 -15.19 -5.52 -11.17
CA TRP A 118 -14.46 -5.55 -9.89
C TRP A 118 -15.43 -5.62 -8.72
N VAL A 119 -14.94 -6.04 -7.57
CA VAL A 119 -15.70 -6.08 -6.33
C VAL A 119 -15.32 -4.86 -5.49
N THR A 120 -16.31 -4.26 -4.84
CA THR A 120 -16.10 -3.18 -3.87
C THR A 120 -16.37 -3.73 -2.47
N ASP A 121 -15.34 -3.84 -1.67
CA ASP A 121 -15.43 -4.25 -0.27
C ASP A 121 -16.23 -3.22 0.54
N LYS A 122 -17.36 -3.63 1.12
CA LYS A 122 -18.27 -2.76 1.88
C LYS A 122 -17.68 -2.30 3.21
N THR A 123 -16.70 -3.02 3.76
CA THR A 123 -16.00 -2.59 4.98
C THR A 123 -15.22 -1.30 4.77
N ASN A 124 -14.87 -0.96 3.52
CA ASN A 124 -14.28 0.31 3.16
C ASN A 124 -15.23 1.52 3.32
N LEU A 125 -16.52 1.30 3.52
CA LEU A 125 -17.51 2.38 3.69
C LEU A 125 -17.64 2.86 5.13
N SER A 126 -17.18 2.08 6.13
CA SER A 126 -17.20 2.51 7.53
C SER A 126 -16.18 3.62 7.79
N THR A 127 -16.60 4.67 8.50
CA THR A 127 -15.71 5.77 8.93
C THR A 127 -15.13 5.57 10.34
N ASP A 128 -15.29 4.41 10.94
CA ASP A 128 -14.85 4.13 12.31
C ASP A 128 -13.32 4.10 12.43
N TYR A 129 -12.63 3.74 11.34
CA TYR A 129 -11.17 3.73 11.29
C TYR A 129 -10.61 5.06 10.77
N THR A 130 -9.51 5.51 11.36
CA THR A 130 -8.83 6.77 10.98
C THR A 130 -8.53 6.84 9.49
N ARG A 131 -8.11 5.73 8.87
CA ARG A 131 -7.81 5.65 7.44
C ARG A 131 -9.04 5.91 6.58
N ASN A 132 -10.18 5.37 6.96
CA ASN A 132 -11.43 5.58 6.25
C ASN A 132 -11.93 7.04 6.39
N LYS A 133 -11.67 7.69 7.54
CA LYS A 133 -11.95 9.15 7.69
C LYS A 133 -11.08 9.98 6.74
N ILE A 134 -9.80 9.63 6.59
CA ILE A 134 -8.93 10.30 5.61
C ILE A 134 -9.51 10.14 4.20
N ARG A 135 -9.85 8.91 3.81
CA ARG A 135 -10.35 8.56 2.48
C ARG A 135 -11.69 9.24 2.15
N HIS A 136 -12.63 9.19 3.07
CA HIS A 136 -14.02 9.59 2.78
C HIS A 136 -14.35 11.02 3.17
N ILE A 137 -13.54 11.68 4.01
CA ILE A 137 -13.81 13.03 4.50
C ILE A 137 -12.65 13.96 4.12
N ILE A 138 -11.43 13.68 4.55
CA ILE A 138 -10.30 14.62 4.44
C ILE A 138 -9.86 14.78 2.99
N LEU A 139 -9.57 13.69 2.28
CA LEU A 139 -9.13 13.74 0.89
C LEU A 139 -10.17 14.40 -0.04
N PRO A 140 -11.47 14.12 0.05
CA PRO A 140 -12.47 14.83 -0.73
C PRO A 140 -12.50 16.33 -0.47
N GLU A 141 -12.34 16.79 0.77
CA GLU A 141 -12.27 18.22 1.08
C GLU A 141 -10.98 18.86 0.51
N MET A 142 -9.84 18.17 0.61
CA MET A 142 -8.58 18.63 0.00
C MET A 142 -8.69 18.74 -1.52
N LEU A 143 -9.36 17.79 -2.17
CA LEU A 143 -9.58 17.78 -3.63
C LEU A 143 -10.45 18.95 -4.10
N LYS A 144 -11.36 19.45 -3.27
CA LYS A 144 -12.13 20.69 -3.57
C LYS A 144 -11.24 21.92 -3.63
N ILE A 145 -10.15 21.93 -2.85
CA ILE A 145 -9.18 23.04 -2.81
C ILE A 145 -8.15 22.87 -3.97
N ASN A 146 -7.69 21.65 -4.18
CA ASN A 146 -6.71 21.33 -5.24
C ASN A 146 -7.14 20.09 -6.01
N GLY A 147 -7.78 20.26 -7.17
CA GLY A 147 -8.21 19.16 -8.04
C GLY A 147 -7.06 18.27 -8.55
N SER A 148 -5.81 18.76 -8.49
CA SER A 148 -4.61 18.02 -8.86
C SER A 148 -3.86 17.44 -7.64
N LEU A 149 -4.55 17.23 -6.52
CA LEU A 149 -3.96 16.84 -5.24
C LEU A 149 -3.03 15.61 -5.38
N PHE A 150 -3.51 14.53 -5.97
CA PHE A 150 -2.73 13.28 -6.09
C PHE A 150 -1.45 13.48 -6.90
N SER A 151 -1.51 14.18 -8.03
CA SER A 151 -0.30 14.43 -8.82
C SER A 151 0.68 15.37 -8.10
N THR A 152 0.18 16.30 -7.30
CA THR A 152 0.99 17.19 -6.46
C THR A 152 1.66 16.40 -5.34
N MET A 153 0.93 15.52 -4.67
CA MET A 153 1.48 14.66 -3.63
C MET A 153 2.50 13.67 -4.18
N ASN A 154 2.24 13.05 -5.33
CA ASN A 154 3.19 12.15 -5.97
C ASN A 154 4.53 12.84 -6.27
N ARG A 155 4.51 14.08 -6.77
CA ARG A 155 5.75 14.87 -7.01
C ARG A 155 6.47 15.19 -5.70
N MET A 156 5.74 15.61 -4.67
CA MET A 156 6.29 15.87 -3.34
C MET A 156 6.95 14.61 -2.77
N GLU A 157 6.25 13.48 -2.79
CA GLU A 157 6.76 12.20 -2.28
C GLU A 157 8.02 11.76 -3.02
N GLN A 158 8.08 11.96 -4.36
CA GLN A 158 9.25 11.64 -5.16
C GLN A 158 10.45 12.51 -4.75
N SER A 159 10.27 13.84 -4.65
CA SER A 159 11.34 14.75 -4.21
C SER A 159 11.84 14.41 -2.81
N LEU A 160 10.92 14.19 -1.86
CA LEU A 160 11.30 13.83 -0.49
C LEU A 160 12.03 12.47 -0.44
N ARG A 161 11.71 11.55 -1.33
CA ARG A 161 12.40 10.25 -1.41
C ARG A 161 13.81 10.40 -1.93
N GLU A 162 14.01 11.21 -2.97
CA GLU A 162 15.35 11.54 -3.50
C GLU A 162 16.24 12.18 -2.41
N ASP A 163 15.67 13.12 -1.64
CA ASP A 163 16.38 13.74 -0.51
C ASP A 163 16.69 12.71 0.60
N SER A 164 15.73 11.84 0.93
CA SER A 164 15.90 10.79 1.93
C SER A 164 16.98 9.78 1.54
N ASP A 165 16.99 9.35 0.28
CA ASP A 165 17.98 8.40 -0.25
C ASP A 165 19.37 9.03 -0.25
N PHE A 166 19.49 10.31 -0.64
CA PHE A 166 20.74 11.05 -0.57
C PHE A 166 21.29 11.14 0.86
N LEU A 167 20.43 11.48 1.84
CA LEU A 167 20.84 11.54 3.25
C LEU A 167 21.23 10.16 3.79
N ASP A 168 20.51 9.11 3.43
CA ASP A 168 20.82 7.73 3.82
C ASP A 168 22.16 7.26 3.23
N ASP A 169 22.47 7.65 1.98
CA ASP A 169 23.75 7.32 1.34
C ASP A 169 24.91 8.07 2.00
N MET A 170 24.74 9.36 2.27
CA MET A 170 25.75 10.16 3.03
C MET A 170 26.02 9.57 4.41
N ALA A 171 24.97 9.15 5.12
CA ALA A 171 25.12 8.52 6.44
C ALA A 171 25.86 7.18 6.36
N ARG A 172 25.54 6.33 5.36
CA ARG A 172 26.27 5.06 5.14
C ARG A 172 27.74 5.29 4.83
N GLN A 173 28.04 6.28 3.99
CA GLN A 173 29.42 6.63 3.65
C GLN A 173 30.19 7.07 4.90
N ALA A 174 29.65 8.00 5.69
CA ALA A 174 30.27 8.45 6.94
C ALA A 174 30.47 7.29 7.93
N LEU A 175 29.50 6.39 8.07
CA LEU A 175 29.61 5.22 8.93
C LEU A 175 30.71 4.25 8.47
N SER A 176 30.88 4.07 7.15
CA SER A 176 31.94 3.20 6.61
C SER A 176 33.33 3.74 6.90
N GLU A 177 33.49 5.06 6.85
CA GLU A 177 34.76 5.73 7.20
C GLU A 177 35.08 5.60 8.70
N LEU A 178 34.06 5.74 9.59
CA LEU A 178 34.23 5.58 11.04
C LEU A 178 34.54 4.13 11.43
N SER A 179 33.98 3.14 10.74
CA SER A 179 34.24 1.73 10.99
C SER A 179 35.69 1.33 10.75
N LEU A 180 36.43 2.04 9.91
CA LEU A 180 37.86 1.83 9.65
C LEU A 180 38.76 2.40 10.72
N ILE A 181 38.26 3.26 11.62
CA ILE A 181 39.06 3.93 12.66
C ILE A 181 39.07 3.13 13.98
N HIS A 182 38.19 2.16 14.16
CA HIS A 182 38.04 1.34 15.35
C HIS A 182 38.61 -0.07 15.29
N ILE A 183 39.42 -0.36 14.28
CA ILE A 183 40.25 -1.55 14.21
C ILE A 183 41.73 -1.14 14.46
#